data_78a5762ce4b245557a486c7debc1c41b
#
_entry.id   78a5762ce4b245557a486c7debc1c41b
#
_cell.length_a   1.000
_cell.length_b   1.000
_cell.length_c   1.000
_cell.angle_alpha   90.00
_cell.angle_beta   90.00
_cell.angle_gamma   90.00
#
_symmetry.space_group_name_H-M   'P 1'
#
loop_
_entity.id
_entity.type
_entity.pdbx_description
1 polymer ?
#
loop_
_entity_poly.entity_id
_entity_poly.type
_entity_poly.pdbx_seq_one_letter_code
_entity_poly.pdbx_strand_id
1 'polypeptide(L)'
;MVRVVILMQENKTPDFYFPTLASWGANIQNRGNLLASPPLPDPPHDRNAWVHYKMGDYAPTTLQIDNDAILPFYSWLAKQFTYCDYHFGLGTNSTPGHMLAVGGQTPTLRNPPSGTSPVWDLPTIFKHVGAGGHTWGAFTGSDLYPLKFYKELADATSRKSIHTSTQPSNDTFTAMAAAGTLPDFCFVWSPAGYDEHAPDQTANPQYVTEGHNLSWQRVDAVVKAGGWADTVFILTWDDWGGYADHVSTPNAETVVDALHPAGFQLIGGTRIPMLMFGGRVKQGIDTSWHSHAVIPKTAIDLLGLAPFGIPRVDTSASLAGRVDPALARPAPPSLGSTIVQPPAPNPRPPVQAPGPWGGPNAQPLPDLTANGGAKIPAPNDAVVNAKPPKLPKGL
;
A
#
# COMPACT_ATOMS: atom_id res chain seq x y z
N MET A 1 5.18 7.55 24.51
CA MET A 1 4.25 6.57 23.88
C MET A 1 4.49 6.65 22.37
N VAL A 2 4.54 5.54 21.67
CA VAL A 2 4.77 5.56 20.21
C VAL A 2 3.43 5.79 19.51
N ARG A 3 3.38 6.77 18.61
CA ARG A 3 2.29 6.93 17.64
C ARG A 3 2.62 6.16 16.38
N VAL A 4 1.65 5.48 15.80
CA VAL A 4 1.79 4.76 14.53
C VAL A 4 0.95 5.44 13.47
N VAL A 5 1.56 5.82 12.35
CA VAL A 5 0.90 6.48 11.21
C VAL A 5 1.15 5.66 9.95
N ILE A 6 0.08 5.21 9.32
CA ILE A 6 0.13 4.53 8.03
C ILE A 6 -0.26 5.53 6.95
N LEU A 7 0.61 5.74 5.99
CA LEU A 7 0.34 6.52 4.77
C LEU A 7 0.19 5.53 3.61
N MET A 8 -0.99 5.44 3.03
CA MET A 8 -1.26 4.52 1.92
C MET A 8 -1.62 5.29 0.67
N GLN A 9 -0.85 5.03 -0.38
CA GLN A 9 -0.97 5.60 -1.70
C GLN A 9 -1.40 4.54 -2.71
N GLU A 10 -1.55 4.90 -3.99
CA GLU A 10 -2.08 4.04 -5.05
C GLU A 10 -1.01 3.60 -6.05
N ASN A 11 -0.99 2.31 -6.32
CA ASN A 11 -0.60 1.62 -7.54
C ASN A 11 0.86 1.76 -7.98
N LYS A 12 1.82 1.20 -7.23
CA LYS A 12 3.23 1.23 -7.65
C LYS A 12 3.97 -0.08 -7.38
N THR A 13 4.99 -0.34 -8.20
CA THR A 13 6.01 -1.38 -7.92
C THR A 13 7.35 -0.74 -7.60
N PRO A 14 8.23 -1.43 -6.87
CA PRO A 14 9.58 -0.94 -6.56
C PRO A 14 10.42 -0.62 -7.79
N ASP A 15 10.43 -1.50 -8.80
CA ASP A 15 11.21 -1.31 -10.00
C ASP A 15 10.78 -0.07 -10.80
N PHE A 16 9.48 0.22 -10.83
CA PHE A 16 8.97 1.42 -11.48
C PHE A 16 9.34 2.69 -10.72
N TYR A 17 9.17 2.65 -9.37
CA TYR A 17 9.09 3.86 -8.56
C TYR A 17 10.41 4.25 -7.92
N PHE A 18 11.35 3.30 -7.68
CA PHE A 18 12.60 3.53 -6.95
C PHE A 18 13.86 3.00 -7.65
N PRO A 19 14.02 3.13 -8.98
CA PRO A 19 15.14 2.52 -9.70
C PRO A 19 16.52 2.99 -9.20
N THR A 20 16.64 4.22 -8.69
CA THR A 20 17.94 4.72 -8.21
C THR A 20 18.41 4.05 -6.92
N LEU A 21 17.51 3.43 -6.15
CA LEU A 21 17.87 2.70 -4.94
C LEU A 21 18.66 1.42 -5.21
N ALA A 22 18.70 0.94 -6.46
CA ALA A 22 19.57 -0.17 -6.86
C ALA A 22 21.05 0.14 -6.54
N SER A 23 21.49 1.37 -6.75
CA SER A 23 22.85 1.80 -6.43
C SER A 23 23.12 1.90 -4.92
N TRP A 24 22.07 1.97 -4.11
CA TRP A 24 22.14 1.97 -2.66
C TRP A 24 22.12 0.55 -2.06
N GLY A 25 21.90 -0.47 -2.88
CA GLY A 25 21.90 -1.88 -2.50
C GLY A 25 20.52 -2.51 -2.33
N ALA A 26 19.45 -1.79 -2.62
CA ALA A 26 18.11 -2.36 -2.64
C ALA A 26 17.96 -3.34 -3.81
N ASN A 27 17.17 -4.39 -3.62
CA ASN A 27 16.87 -5.37 -4.66
C ASN A 27 15.89 -4.79 -5.68
N ILE A 28 16.36 -3.85 -6.49
CA ILE A 28 15.60 -3.13 -7.51
C ILE A 28 16.35 -3.23 -8.84
N GLN A 29 15.62 -3.49 -9.92
CA GLN A 29 16.18 -3.48 -11.26
C GLN A 29 16.17 -2.05 -11.82
N ASN A 30 17.35 -1.45 -12.02
CA ASN A 30 17.48 -0.20 -12.77
C ASN A 30 17.78 -0.50 -14.24
N ARG A 31 16.89 -0.11 -15.14
CA ARG A 31 16.99 -0.32 -16.61
C ARG A 31 17.66 0.84 -17.34
N GLY A 32 18.01 1.91 -16.63
CA GLY A 32 18.82 3.02 -17.15
C GLY A 32 18.06 4.13 -17.88
N ASN A 33 16.85 3.90 -18.35
CA ASN A 33 16.06 4.91 -19.07
C ASN A 33 15.00 5.50 -18.13
N LEU A 34 15.42 6.42 -17.27
CA LEU A 34 14.54 7.02 -16.28
C LEU A 34 13.72 8.16 -16.90
N LEU A 35 12.43 8.18 -16.60
CA LEU A 35 11.50 9.20 -17.07
C LEU A 35 11.41 10.34 -16.04
N ALA A 36 11.38 11.57 -16.53
CA ALA A 36 11.09 12.74 -15.71
C ALA A 36 9.60 12.83 -15.30
N SER A 37 8.75 12.02 -15.90
CA SER A 37 7.31 11.96 -15.63
C SER A 37 6.81 10.53 -15.76
N PRO A 38 5.81 10.11 -14.96
CA PRO A 38 5.14 8.84 -15.18
C PRO A 38 4.46 8.82 -16.56
N PRO A 39 4.34 7.63 -17.17
CA PRO A 39 3.64 7.50 -18.44
C PRO A 39 2.14 7.74 -18.26
N LEU A 40 1.53 8.30 -19.32
CA LEU A 40 0.09 8.34 -19.53
C LEU A 40 -0.27 7.38 -20.64
N PRO A 41 -1.42 6.72 -20.63
CA PRO A 41 -2.40 6.62 -19.55
C PRO A 41 -2.00 5.63 -18.45
N ASP A 42 -2.84 5.56 -17.42
CA ASP A 42 -2.76 4.53 -16.37
C ASP A 42 -2.76 3.12 -16.99
N PRO A 43 -1.75 2.27 -16.70
CA PRO A 43 -1.72 0.92 -17.23
C PRO A 43 -2.86 0.07 -16.67
N PRO A 44 -3.43 -0.86 -17.45
CA PRO A 44 -4.38 -1.84 -16.92
C PRO A 44 -3.77 -2.65 -15.77
N HIS A 45 -4.43 -2.65 -14.61
CA HIS A 45 -3.91 -3.29 -13.39
C HIS A 45 -4.99 -4.01 -12.58
N ASP A 46 -6.16 -4.18 -13.15
CA ASP A 46 -7.24 -4.92 -12.51
C ASP A 46 -6.94 -6.43 -12.43
N ARG A 47 -7.84 -7.17 -11.79
CA ARG A 47 -7.72 -8.63 -11.68
C ARG A 47 -7.58 -9.33 -13.02
N ASN A 48 -8.22 -8.81 -14.06
CA ASN A 48 -8.14 -9.36 -15.40
C ASN A 48 -6.73 -9.18 -15.99
N ALA A 49 -6.19 -7.96 -15.90
CA ALA A 49 -4.81 -7.68 -16.31
C ALA A 49 -3.80 -8.55 -15.56
N TRP A 50 -4.00 -8.75 -14.25
CA TRP A 50 -3.14 -9.62 -13.46
C TRP A 50 -3.14 -11.07 -13.93
N VAL A 51 -4.31 -11.63 -14.20
CA VAL A 51 -4.42 -13.01 -14.70
C VAL A 51 -3.76 -13.16 -16.07
N HIS A 52 -4.01 -12.23 -17.00
CA HIS A 52 -3.37 -12.23 -18.31
C HIS A 52 -1.86 -12.08 -18.24
N TYR A 53 -1.34 -11.27 -17.31
CA TYR A 53 0.09 -11.20 -17.04
C TYR A 53 0.65 -12.56 -16.60
N LYS A 54 -0.03 -13.25 -15.70
CA LYS A 54 0.40 -14.58 -15.23
C LYS A 54 0.27 -15.67 -16.28
N MET A 55 -0.63 -15.52 -17.23
CA MET A 55 -0.76 -16.40 -18.41
C MET A 55 0.26 -16.09 -19.51
N GLY A 56 0.93 -14.93 -19.46
CA GLY A 56 1.96 -14.53 -20.41
C GLY A 56 1.43 -13.85 -21.68
N ASP A 57 0.16 -13.45 -21.70
CA ASP A 57 -0.47 -12.76 -22.85
C ASP A 57 -0.75 -11.26 -22.58
N TYR A 58 -0.33 -10.75 -21.44
CA TYR A 58 -0.26 -9.34 -21.11
C TYR A 58 1.11 -8.99 -20.54
N ALA A 59 1.73 -7.95 -21.06
CA ALA A 59 3.01 -7.44 -20.57
C ALA A 59 2.81 -6.13 -19.81
N PRO A 60 3.05 -6.10 -18.48
CA PRO A 60 3.05 -4.86 -17.71
C PRO A 60 4.16 -3.93 -18.21
N THR A 61 3.98 -2.63 -18.00
CA THR A 61 4.99 -1.65 -18.43
C THR A 61 6.28 -1.79 -17.63
N THR A 62 7.41 -1.74 -18.33
CA THR A 62 8.77 -1.79 -17.76
C THR A 62 9.38 -0.40 -17.59
N LEU A 63 8.63 0.66 -17.81
CA LEU A 63 9.09 2.04 -17.63
C LEU A 63 9.47 2.30 -16.17
N GLN A 64 10.35 3.27 -15.97
CA GLN A 64 10.86 3.65 -14.67
C GLN A 64 10.93 5.18 -14.58
N ILE A 65 10.66 5.73 -13.41
CA ILE A 65 10.75 7.17 -13.17
C ILE A 65 12.06 7.52 -12.47
N ASP A 66 12.53 8.76 -12.67
CA ASP A 66 13.64 9.29 -11.89
C ASP A 66 13.15 9.69 -10.50
N ASN A 67 13.21 8.75 -9.56
CA ASN A 67 12.74 8.99 -8.20
C ASN A 67 13.58 10.02 -7.43
N ASP A 68 14.85 10.20 -7.74
CA ASP A 68 15.66 11.22 -7.07
C ASP A 68 15.25 12.63 -7.53
N ALA A 69 14.80 12.77 -8.78
CA ALA A 69 14.35 14.06 -9.31
C ALA A 69 12.89 14.39 -8.93
N ILE A 70 11.97 13.42 -9.03
CA ILE A 70 10.53 13.71 -8.87
C ILE A 70 9.93 13.26 -7.55
N LEU A 71 10.63 12.39 -6.81
CA LEU A 71 10.23 11.89 -5.48
C LEU A 71 11.36 12.05 -4.45
N PRO A 72 12.02 13.22 -4.35
CA PRO A 72 13.23 13.36 -3.53
C PRO A 72 12.98 13.07 -2.05
N PHE A 73 11.81 13.35 -1.53
CA PHE A 73 11.47 13.04 -0.14
C PHE A 73 11.40 11.52 0.08
N TYR A 74 10.73 10.77 -0.80
CA TYR A 74 10.66 9.31 -0.68
C TYR A 74 12.02 8.65 -0.87
N SER A 75 12.82 9.14 -1.83
CA SER A 75 14.19 8.68 -2.04
C SER A 75 15.06 8.90 -0.81
N TRP A 76 14.93 10.07 -0.18
CA TRP A 76 15.63 10.37 1.06
C TRP A 76 15.18 9.45 2.20
N LEU A 77 13.87 9.26 2.38
CA LEU A 77 13.33 8.37 3.42
C LEU A 77 13.86 6.95 3.25
N ALA A 78 13.81 6.40 2.04
CA ALA A 78 14.29 5.05 1.75
C ALA A 78 15.78 4.86 2.09
N LYS A 79 16.61 5.87 1.79
CA LYS A 79 18.05 5.85 2.08
C LYS A 79 18.37 6.09 3.55
N GLN A 80 17.52 6.79 4.30
CA GLN A 80 17.78 7.15 5.69
C GLN A 80 17.14 6.21 6.72
N PHE A 81 16.12 5.46 6.35
CA PHE A 81 15.35 4.63 7.26
C PHE A 81 15.23 3.19 6.76
N THR A 82 14.19 2.47 7.12
CA THR A 82 13.97 1.11 6.68
C THR A 82 13.23 1.10 5.35
N TYR A 83 13.85 0.47 4.35
CA TYR A 83 13.24 0.09 3.08
C TYR A 83 12.99 -1.42 3.07
N CYS A 84 11.81 -1.89 2.64
CA CYS A 84 11.46 -3.31 2.60
C CYS A 84 11.60 -3.85 1.18
N ASP A 85 12.57 -4.76 0.97
CA ASP A 85 12.87 -5.34 -0.35
C ASP A 85 11.86 -6.40 -0.81
N TYR A 86 11.11 -7.01 0.12
CA TYR A 86 10.21 -8.12 -0.18
C TYR A 86 8.82 -7.93 0.42
N HIS A 87 8.20 -6.80 0.13
CA HIS A 87 6.81 -6.54 0.45
C HIS A 87 5.93 -6.78 -0.79
N PHE A 88 4.90 -7.63 -0.67
CA PHE A 88 4.10 -8.10 -1.79
C PHE A 88 2.61 -7.76 -1.62
N GLY A 89 1.98 -7.34 -2.70
CA GLY A 89 0.53 -7.27 -2.82
C GLY A 89 -0.10 -8.66 -3.06
N LEU A 90 -1.40 -8.71 -3.31
CA LEU A 90 -2.13 -9.94 -3.64
C LEU A 90 -2.46 -10.08 -5.14
N GLY A 91 -1.83 -9.32 -6.01
CA GLY A 91 -2.03 -9.43 -7.46
C GLY A 91 -3.47 -9.16 -7.90
N THR A 92 -4.13 -8.20 -7.26
CA THR A 92 -5.51 -7.85 -7.55
C THR A 92 -5.66 -6.33 -7.61
N ASN A 93 -6.89 -5.85 -7.56
CA ASN A 93 -7.19 -4.41 -7.54
C ASN A 93 -6.97 -3.77 -6.16
N SER A 94 -7.16 -2.48 -6.09
CA SER A 94 -6.97 -1.64 -4.91
C SER A 94 -7.82 -2.09 -3.71
N THR A 95 -9.12 -2.40 -3.88
CA THR A 95 -9.96 -2.80 -2.73
C THR A 95 -9.38 -3.98 -1.94
N PRO A 96 -8.97 -5.10 -2.55
CA PRO A 96 -8.28 -6.17 -1.83
C PRO A 96 -7.02 -5.71 -1.09
N GLY A 97 -6.19 -4.89 -1.72
CA GLY A 97 -4.97 -4.36 -1.10
C GLY A 97 -5.26 -3.54 0.15
N HIS A 98 -6.18 -2.58 0.03
CA HIS A 98 -6.61 -1.77 1.18
C HIS A 98 -7.23 -2.60 2.30
N MET A 99 -8.07 -3.58 1.97
CA MET A 99 -8.73 -4.41 2.99
C MET A 99 -7.74 -5.29 3.74
N LEU A 100 -6.73 -5.81 3.05
CA LEU A 100 -5.65 -6.56 3.70
C LEU A 100 -4.84 -5.69 4.66
N ALA A 101 -4.56 -4.45 4.27
CA ALA A 101 -3.84 -3.50 5.12
C ALA A 101 -4.65 -3.08 6.36
N VAL A 102 -5.97 -3.06 6.28
CA VAL A 102 -6.87 -2.67 7.38
C VAL A 102 -7.18 -3.82 8.32
N GLY A 103 -7.42 -5.02 7.79
CA GLY A 103 -7.93 -6.13 8.58
C GLY A 103 -7.27 -7.49 8.32
N GLY A 104 -6.25 -7.55 7.46
CA GLY A 104 -5.58 -8.81 7.09
C GLY A 104 -6.45 -9.78 6.30
N GLN A 105 -7.63 -9.36 5.88
CA GLN A 105 -8.60 -10.18 5.15
C GLN A 105 -9.23 -9.37 4.01
N THR A 106 -9.58 -10.06 2.93
CA THR A 106 -10.41 -9.50 1.86
C THR A 106 -11.43 -10.53 1.41
N PRO A 107 -12.72 -10.15 1.27
CA PRO A 107 -13.78 -11.04 0.79
C PRO A 107 -13.87 -11.03 -0.73
N THR A 108 -13.07 -10.24 -1.42
CA THR A 108 -13.09 -10.06 -2.87
C THR A 108 -11.68 -10.01 -3.44
N LEU A 109 -11.55 -10.44 -4.69
CA LEU A 109 -10.31 -10.31 -5.48
C LEU A 109 -10.41 -9.20 -6.53
N ARG A 110 -11.49 -8.43 -6.51
CA ARG A 110 -11.78 -7.34 -7.45
C ARG A 110 -12.30 -6.13 -6.70
N ASN A 111 -12.22 -4.98 -7.33
CA ASN A 111 -12.99 -3.84 -6.88
C ASN A 111 -14.48 -4.14 -7.03
N PRO A 112 -15.33 -3.77 -6.07
CA PRO A 112 -16.77 -3.83 -6.24
C PRO A 112 -17.20 -3.09 -7.51
N PRO A 113 -18.23 -3.56 -8.22
CA PRO A 113 -18.72 -2.87 -9.41
C PRO A 113 -19.04 -1.41 -9.12
N SER A 114 -18.79 -0.55 -10.10
CA SER A 114 -19.11 0.87 -9.98
C SER A 114 -20.55 1.11 -9.53
N GLY A 115 -20.75 2.04 -8.62
CA GLY A 115 -22.06 2.33 -8.04
C GLY A 115 -22.53 1.36 -6.96
N THR A 116 -21.74 0.32 -6.63
CA THR A 116 -22.05 -0.59 -5.52
C THR A 116 -21.16 -0.29 -4.30
N SER A 117 -21.69 -0.56 -3.11
CA SER A 117 -20.93 -0.44 -1.87
C SER A 117 -21.30 -1.62 -0.96
N PRO A 118 -20.79 -2.82 -1.26
CA PRO A 118 -21.00 -3.97 -0.40
C PRO A 118 -20.45 -3.69 1.00
N VAL A 119 -21.09 -4.22 2.02
CA VAL A 119 -20.68 -4.06 3.42
C VAL A 119 -20.42 -5.44 4.01
N TRP A 120 -19.21 -5.62 4.51
CA TRP A 120 -18.77 -6.90 5.07
C TRP A 120 -18.59 -6.83 6.58
N ASP A 121 -18.89 -7.94 7.24
CA ASP A 121 -18.70 -8.12 8.68
C ASP A 121 -17.28 -8.66 8.92
N LEU A 122 -16.31 -7.77 8.81
CA LEU A 122 -14.88 -8.07 8.95
C LEU A 122 -14.28 -7.19 10.05
N PRO A 123 -13.32 -7.73 10.83
CA PRO A 123 -12.62 -6.95 11.83
C PRO A 123 -11.67 -5.93 11.20
N THR A 124 -11.46 -4.82 11.90
CA THR A 124 -10.49 -3.79 11.52
C THR A 124 -9.48 -3.53 12.61
N ILE A 125 -8.29 -3.12 12.23
CA ILE A 125 -7.28 -2.65 13.18
C ILE A 125 -7.80 -1.48 14.04
N PHE A 126 -8.71 -0.67 13.52
CA PHE A 126 -9.28 0.46 14.27
C PHE A 126 -10.02 0.03 15.52
N LYS A 127 -10.93 -0.94 15.38
CA LYS A 127 -11.68 -1.48 16.52
C LYS A 127 -10.77 -2.23 17.49
N HIS A 128 -9.77 -2.92 16.98
CA HIS A 128 -8.80 -3.62 17.80
C HIS A 128 -7.95 -2.67 18.64
N VAL A 129 -7.45 -1.58 18.03
CA VAL A 129 -6.73 -0.50 18.71
C VAL A 129 -7.59 0.14 19.79
N GLY A 130 -8.85 0.46 19.47
CA GLY A 130 -9.81 1.01 20.43
C GLY A 130 -10.10 0.08 21.59
N ALA A 131 -10.27 -1.22 21.34
CA ALA A 131 -10.45 -2.24 22.37
C ALA A 131 -9.22 -2.38 23.28
N GLY A 132 -8.02 -2.13 22.75
CA GLY A 132 -6.77 -2.09 23.50
C GLY A 132 -6.56 -0.82 24.33
N GLY A 133 -7.50 0.12 24.32
CA GLY A 133 -7.44 1.36 25.11
C GLY A 133 -6.69 2.52 24.46
N HIS A 134 -6.34 2.40 23.18
CA HIS A 134 -5.70 3.45 22.40
C HIS A 134 -6.70 4.24 21.56
N THR A 135 -6.33 5.49 21.27
CA THR A 135 -7.09 6.33 20.33
C THR A 135 -6.71 6.01 18.88
N TRP A 136 -7.68 6.12 17.97
CA TRP A 136 -7.44 5.92 16.56
C TRP A 136 -8.18 6.96 15.70
N GLY A 137 -7.60 7.20 14.52
CA GLY A 137 -8.19 8.04 13.49
C GLY A 137 -7.96 7.44 12.11
N ALA A 138 -9.00 7.46 11.28
CA ALA A 138 -8.93 7.12 9.88
C ALA A 138 -9.14 8.38 9.04
N PHE A 139 -8.24 8.66 8.12
CA PHE A 139 -8.23 9.86 7.29
C PHE A 139 -8.35 9.43 5.82
N THR A 140 -9.41 9.89 5.13
CA THR A 140 -9.72 9.40 3.79
C THR A 140 -10.38 10.47 2.92
N GLY A 141 -10.66 10.14 1.67
CA GLY A 141 -11.48 10.97 0.78
C GLY A 141 -12.94 11.05 1.22
N SER A 142 -13.70 11.96 0.61
CA SER A 142 -15.11 12.18 0.95
C SER A 142 -16.02 10.98 0.67
N ASP A 143 -15.59 10.04 -0.17
CA ASP A 143 -16.31 8.81 -0.51
C ASP A 143 -16.16 7.71 0.54
N LEU A 144 -15.36 7.94 1.59
CA LEU A 144 -15.05 7.02 2.68
C LEU A 144 -14.39 5.71 2.24
N TYR A 145 -13.76 5.68 1.08
CA TYR A 145 -13.04 4.49 0.60
C TYR A 145 -11.73 4.29 1.41
N PRO A 146 -11.39 3.04 1.81
CA PRO A 146 -12.16 1.79 1.71
C PRO A 146 -13.06 1.51 2.92
N LEU A 147 -13.17 2.43 3.87
CA LEU A 147 -13.83 2.24 5.18
C LEU A 147 -15.33 1.95 5.06
N LYS A 148 -15.97 2.44 3.98
CA LYS A 148 -17.38 2.20 3.69
C LYS A 148 -17.76 0.73 3.57
N PHE A 149 -16.79 -0.15 3.35
CA PHE A 149 -16.99 -1.58 3.19
C PHE A 149 -17.03 -2.35 4.52
N TYR A 150 -16.73 -1.70 5.65
CA TYR A 150 -16.68 -2.35 6.95
C TYR A 150 -17.92 -2.05 7.78
N LYS A 151 -18.70 -3.10 8.11
CA LYS A 151 -19.90 -2.99 8.94
C LYS A 151 -19.62 -2.37 10.31
N GLU A 152 -18.53 -2.79 10.94
CA GLU A 152 -18.19 -2.33 12.30
C GLU A 152 -17.79 -0.84 12.37
N LEU A 153 -17.50 -0.20 11.23
CA LEU A 153 -17.17 1.24 11.16
C LEU A 153 -18.40 2.11 10.84
N ALA A 154 -19.57 1.50 10.64
CA ALA A 154 -20.79 2.22 10.29
C ALA A 154 -21.47 2.92 11.50
N ASP A 155 -21.11 2.54 12.73
CA ASP A 155 -21.72 3.09 13.95
C ASP A 155 -21.32 4.56 14.20
N ALA A 156 -22.17 5.28 14.96
CA ALA A 156 -21.98 6.70 15.23
C ALA A 156 -20.71 7.02 16.03
N THR A 157 -20.20 6.09 16.83
CA THR A 157 -18.96 6.28 17.60
C THR A 157 -17.76 6.19 16.69
N SER A 158 -17.69 5.18 15.83
CA SER A 158 -16.61 5.03 14.83
C SER A 158 -16.56 6.20 13.88
N ARG A 159 -17.72 6.70 13.45
CA ARG A 159 -17.81 7.85 12.53
C ARG A 159 -17.14 9.12 13.06
N LYS A 160 -17.04 9.31 14.38
CA LYS A 160 -16.34 10.45 14.98
C LYS A 160 -14.82 10.41 14.81
N SER A 161 -14.26 9.21 14.59
CA SER A 161 -12.85 9.00 14.37
C SER A 161 -12.48 8.87 12.87
N ILE A 162 -13.46 9.05 11.98
CA ILE A 162 -13.24 9.05 10.53
C ILE A 162 -13.27 10.50 10.04
N HIS A 163 -12.16 10.94 9.48
CA HIS A 163 -11.93 12.30 9.02
C HIS A 163 -11.81 12.31 7.48
N THR A 164 -12.46 13.26 6.83
CA THR A 164 -12.43 13.34 5.37
C THR A 164 -11.75 14.62 4.89
N SER A 165 -11.08 14.50 3.75
CA SER A 165 -10.40 15.59 3.06
C SER A 165 -10.62 15.44 1.56
N THR A 166 -10.58 16.54 0.82
CA THR A 166 -10.74 16.54 -0.64
C THR A 166 -9.53 17.12 -1.37
N GLN A 167 -8.67 17.82 -0.65
CA GLN A 167 -7.49 18.48 -1.19
C GLN A 167 -6.52 18.87 -0.05
N PRO A 168 -5.25 19.18 -0.34
CA PRO A 168 -4.26 19.52 0.67
C PRO A 168 -4.64 20.69 1.59
N SER A 169 -5.35 21.67 1.08
CA SER A 169 -5.75 22.86 1.88
C SER A 169 -6.80 22.56 2.96
N ASN A 170 -7.50 21.43 2.86
CA ASN A 170 -8.43 20.96 3.89
C ASN A 170 -8.04 19.60 4.47
N ASP A 171 -6.77 19.23 4.36
CA ASP A 171 -6.27 17.95 4.89
C ASP A 171 -6.38 17.90 6.41
N THR A 172 -7.32 17.10 6.89
CA THR A 172 -7.65 16.99 8.32
C THR A 172 -6.51 16.37 9.11
N PHE A 173 -5.72 15.45 8.51
CA PHE A 173 -4.55 14.89 9.17
C PHE A 173 -3.51 15.98 9.45
N THR A 174 -3.18 16.80 8.44
CA THR A 174 -2.23 17.91 8.59
C THR A 174 -2.69 18.92 9.64
N ALA A 175 -3.98 19.25 9.66
CA ALA A 175 -4.54 20.16 10.65
C ALA A 175 -4.45 19.61 12.08
N MET A 176 -4.78 18.34 12.29
CA MET A 176 -4.68 17.67 13.60
C MET A 176 -3.22 17.47 14.02
N ALA A 177 -2.31 17.19 13.09
CA ALA A 177 -0.88 17.13 13.34
C ALA A 177 -0.33 18.46 13.86
N ALA A 178 -0.65 19.55 13.17
CA ALA A 178 -0.24 20.89 13.55
C ALA A 178 -0.82 21.34 14.93
N ALA A 179 -2.01 20.87 15.26
CA ALA A 179 -2.65 21.10 16.57
C ALA A 179 -2.12 20.18 17.69
N GLY A 180 -1.28 19.19 17.38
CA GLY A 180 -0.81 18.19 18.35
C GLY A 180 -1.89 17.23 18.86
N THR A 181 -2.98 17.03 18.09
CA THR A 181 -4.15 16.26 18.48
C THR A 181 -4.30 14.93 17.74
N LEU A 182 -3.28 14.48 17.02
CA LEU A 182 -3.31 13.18 16.35
C LEU A 182 -3.51 12.03 17.35
N PRO A 183 -4.34 11.04 17.00
CA PRO A 183 -4.50 9.81 17.76
C PRO A 183 -3.22 8.97 17.84
N ASP A 184 -3.22 7.94 18.71
CA ASP A 184 -2.11 6.99 18.87
C ASP A 184 -1.89 6.16 17.59
N PHE A 185 -2.97 5.82 16.90
CA PHE A 185 -2.96 5.14 15.61
C PHE A 185 -3.70 5.95 14.56
N CYS A 186 -3.04 6.22 13.45
CA CYS A 186 -3.59 6.94 12.30
C CYS A 186 -3.42 6.10 11.03
N PHE A 187 -4.50 5.88 10.28
CA PHE A 187 -4.42 5.34 8.94
C PHE A 187 -4.91 6.40 7.95
N VAL A 188 -4.06 6.74 6.98
CA VAL A 188 -4.21 7.93 6.15
C VAL A 188 -4.16 7.53 4.68
N TRP A 189 -5.26 7.71 3.99
CA TRP A 189 -5.37 7.66 2.53
C TRP A 189 -5.37 9.07 1.97
N SER A 190 -4.82 9.23 0.79
CA SER A 190 -4.89 10.51 0.10
C SER A 190 -6.21 10.63 -0.65
N PRO A 191 -6.78 11.84 -0.78
CA PRO A 191 -7.94 12.06 -1.63
C PRO A 191 -7.58 11.87 -3.10
N ALA A 192 -8.58 11.56 -3.93
CA ALA A 192 -8.40 11.41 -5.37
C ALA A 192 -7.66 12.61 -5.98
N GLY A 193 -6.68 12.33 -6.83
CA GLY A 193 -5.79 13.33 -7.41
C GLY A 193 -4.54 13.64 -6.58
N TYR A 194 -4.47 13.11 -5.35
CA TYR A 194 -3.32 13.22 -4.45
C TYR A 194 -2.87 11.85 -3.91
N ASP A 195 -3.43 10.79 -4.46
CA ASP A 195 -3.24 9.39 -4.08
C ASP A 195 -2.14 8.68 -4.88
N GLU A 196 -1.51 9.40 -5.83
CA GLU A 196 -0.49 8.90 -6.76
C GLU A 196 -1.00 7.92 -7.81
N HIS A 197 -2.29 7.67 -7.86
CA HIS A 197 -2.88 6.92 -8.97
C HIS A 197 -2.46 7.58 -10.29
N ALA A 198 -2.06 6.80 -11.28
CA ALA A 198 -1.66 7.39 -12.55
C ALA A 198 -2.86 8.09 -13.19
N PRO A 199 -2.67 9.30 -13.75
CA PRO A 199 -3.77 10.02 -14.36
C PRO A 199 -4.30 9.26 -15.59
N ASP A 200 -5.61 9.30 -15.78
CA ASP A 200 -6.19 8.96 -17.07
C ASP A 200 -5.86 10.06 -18.11
N GLN A 201 -6.21 9.85 -19.37
CA GLN A 201 -5.85 10.77 -20.46
C GLN A 201 -6.41 12.19 -20.29
N THR A 202 -7.36 12.40 -19.40
CA THR A 202 -8.05 13.65 -19.17
C THR A 202 -7.66 14.34 -17.88
N ALA A 203 -6.94 13.62 -16.99
CA ALA A 203 -6.63 14.08 -15.66
C ALA A 203 -5.31 14.84 -15.58
N ASN A 204 -5.12 15.51 -14.46
CA ASN A 204 -3.92 16.28 -14.15
C ASN A 204 -2.66 15.39 -14.19
N PRO A 205 -1.65 15.68 -15.04
CA PRO A 205 -0.43 14.88 -15.14
C PRO A 205 0.46 14.92 -13.88
N GLN A 206 0.10 15.67 -12.85
CA GLN A 206 0.90 15.87 -11.65
C GLN A 206 0.50 14.95 -10.47
N TYR A 207 -0.36 13.96 -10.66
CA TYR A 207 -0.86 13.13 -9.55
C TYR A 207 0.24 12.50 -8.69
N VAL A 208 1.32 12.02 -9.29
CA VAL A 208 2.45 11.40 -8.56
C VAL A 208 3.15 12.41 -7.67
N THR A 209 3.50 13.57 -8.19
CA THR A 209 4.16 14.61 -7.40
C THR A 209 3.21 15.28 -6.41
N GLU A 210 1.92 15.37 -6.73
CA GLU A 210 0.92 15.88 -5.79
C GLU A 210 0.77 14.97 -4.56
N GLY A 211 0.70 13.65 -4.75
CA GLY A 211 0.67 12.70 -3.64
C GLY A 211 1.95 12.71 -2.80
N HIS A 212 3.11 12.76 -3.47
CA HIS A 212 4.40 12.93 -2.82
C HIS A 212 4.46 14.20 -1.97
N ASN A 213 4.03 15.34 -2.54
CA ASN A 213 4.02 16.62 -1.84
C ASN A 213 3.06 16.61 -0.63
N LEU A 214 1.89 16.01 -0.76
CA LEU A 214 0.93 15.88 0.33
C LEU A 214 1.49 14.97 1.44
N SER A 215 2.11 13.86 1.09
CA SER A 215 2.75 12.97 2.07
C SER A 215 3.85 13.69 2.83
N TRP A 216 4.68 14.49 2.13
CA TRP A 216 5.68 15.33 2.78
C TRP A 216 5.05 16.37 3.72
N GLN A 217 4.00 17.09 3.30
CA GLN A 217 3.31 18.07 4.13
C GLN A 217 2.75 17.47 5.41
N ARG A 218 2.21 16.27 5.35
CA ARG A 218 1.70 15.52 6.51
C ARG A 218 2.81 15.18 7.51
N VAL A 219 3.95 14.69 7.01
CA VAL A 219 5.11 14.38 7.87
C VAL A 219 5.72 15.66 8.44
N ASP A 220 5.87 16.72 7.64
CA ASP A 220 6.39 18.01 8.06
C ASP A 220 5.53 18.64 9.18
N ALA A 221 4.20 18.51 9.10
CA ALA A 221 3.30 18.97 10.16
C ALA A 221 3.55 18.25 11.50
N VAL A 222 3.79 16.93 11.47
CA VAL A 222 4.15 16.17 12.67
C VAL A 222 5.52 16.60 13.20
N VAL A 223 6.49 16.83 12.33
CA VAL A 223 7.84 17.33 12.70
C VAL A 223 7.74 18.69 13.37
N LYS A 224 7.03 19.63 12.76
CA LYS A 224 6.86 21.01 13.29
C LYS A 224 6.11 21.05 14.62
N ALA A 225 5.20 20.10 14.84
CA ALA A 225 4.53 19.95 16.14
C ALA A 225 5.37 19.23 17.21
N GLY A 226 6.63 18.87 16.92
CA GLY A 226 7.52 18.19 17.86
C GLY A 226 7.25 16.69 18.01
N GLY A 227 6.39 16.09 17.17
CA GLY A 227 5.99 14.69 17.26
C GLY A 227 6.95 13.69 16.62
N TRP A 228 8.02 14.13 15.97
CA TRP A 228 8.91 13.27 15.18
C TRP A 228 9.53 12.11 15.97
N ALA A 229 10.03 12.39 17.17
CA ALA A 229 10.71 11.39 18.01
C ALA A 229 9.79 10.25 18.45
N ASP A 230 8.50 10.53 18.58
CA ASP A 230 7.50 9.59 19.11
C ASP A 230 6.53 9.05 18.05
N THR A 231 6.79 9.33 16.77
CA THR A 231 5.97 8.84 15.66
C THR A 231 6.74 7.88 14.78
N VAL A 232 6.13 6.75 14.48
CA VAL A 232 6.56 5.77 13.48
C VAL A 232 5.59 5.85 12.31
N PHE A 233 6.14 6.07 11.14
CA PHE A 233 5.41 6.10 9.88
C PHE A 233 5.68 4.82 9.08
N ILE A 234 4.65 4.31 8.41
CA ILE A 234 4.75 3.32 7.33
C ILE A 234 4.13 3.96 6.09
N LEU A 235 4.90 4.08 5.02
CA LEU A 235 4.43 4.50 3.71
C LEU A 235 4.44 3.30 2.77
N THR A 236 3.31 3.04 2.13
CA THR A 236 3.15 1.94 1.18
C THR A 236 2.07 2.26 0.15
N TRP A 237 1.91 1.37 -0.84
CA TRP A 237 0.91 1.44 -1.90
C TRP A 237 0.00 0.22 -1.81
N ASP A 238 -1.17 0.30 -2.41
CA ASP A 238 -2.21 -0.73 -2.30
C ASP A 238 -1.98 -1.91 -3.26
N ASP A 239 -1.63 -1.62 -4.53
CA ASP A 239 -1.39 -2.63 -5.55
C ASP A 239 -0.30 -2.23 -6.56
N TRP A 240 -0.16 -3.00 -7.64
CA TRP A 240 0.96 -2.95 -8.60
C TRP A 240 0.83 -1.90 -9.71
N GLY A 241 -0.37 -1.36 -9.96
CA GLY A 241 -0.60 -0.32 -10.97
C GLY A 241 -0.29 -0.73 -12.42
N GLY A 242 -0.20 -2.02 -12.75
CA GLY A 242 0.19 -2.47 -14.09
C GLY A 242 1.68 -2.28 -14.44
N TYR A 243 2.52 -2.00 -13.43
CA TYR A 243 3.97 -1.86 -13.59
C TYR A 243 4.68 -3.18 -13.34
N ALA A 244 5.71 -3.46 -14.16
CA ALA A 244 6.52 -4.66 -13.98
C ALA A 244 7.41 -4.58 -12.74
N ASP A 245 7.66 -5.74 -12.16
CA ASP A 245 8.68 -5.94 -11.14
C ASP A 245 9.49 -7.20 -11.50
N HIS A 246 10.81 -7.17 -11.30
CA HIS A 246 11.68 -8.27 -11.70
C HIS A 246 11.65 -9.47 -10.74
N VAL A 247 11.15 -9.27 -9.50
CA VAL A 247 11.06 -10.34 -8.52
C VAL A 247 9.82 -11.19 -8.77
N SER A 248 10.02 -12.50 -8.82
CA SER A 248 8.93 -13.45 -9.02
C SER A 248 7.91 -13.38 -7.88
N THR A 249 6.65 -13.42 -8.25
CA THR A 249 5.55 -13.41 -7.28
C THR A 249 5.40 -14.77 -6.61
N PRO A 250 5.16 -14.81 -5.29
CA PRO A 250 4.91 -16.06 -4.58
C PRO A 250 3.49 -16.59 -4.87
N ASN A 251 3.28 -17.90 -4.71
CA ASN A 251 1.95 -18.43 -4.48
C ASN A 251 1.52 -18.03 -3.07
N ALA A 252 0.44 -17.24 -2.97
CA ALA A 252 0.06 -16.69 -1.68
C ALA A 252 -0.73 -17.69 -0.83
N GLU A 253 -1.76 -18.31 -1.39
CA GLU A 253 -2.61 -19.23 -0.63
C GLU A 253 -3.51 -20.08 -1.55
N THR A 254 -4.08 -21.15 -0.99
CA THR A 254 -5.16 -21.90 -1.61
C THR A 254 -6.48 -21.38 -1.05
N VAL A 255 -7.36 -20.92 -1.91
CA VAL A 255 -8.72 -20.49 -1.55
C VAL A 255 -9.70 -21.61 -1.88
N VAL A 256 -10.52 -21.96 -0.92
CA VAL A 256 -11.61 -22.94 -1.09
C VAL A 256 -12.94 -22.22 -0.90
N ASP A 257 -13.84 -22.35 -1.84
CA ASP A 257 -15.20 -21.83 -1.76
C ASP A 257 -16.24 -22.84 -2.31
N ALA A 258 -17.49 -22.46 -2.35
CA ALA A 258 -18.58 -23.34 -2.84
C ALA A 258 -18.45 -23.67 -4.34
N LEU A 259 -17.81 -22.83 -5.13
CA LEU A 259 -17.57 -23.03 -6.56
C LEU A 259 -16.28 -23.80 -6.83
N HIS A 260 -15.34 -23.77 -5.88
CA HIS A 260 -14.01 -24.37 -5.97
C HIS A 260 -13.73 -25.25 -4.75
N PRO A 261 -14.49 -26.34 -4.55
CA PRO A 261 -14.32 -27.21 -3.37
C PRO A 261 -12.96 -27.90 -3.31
N ALA A 262 -12.28 -28.04 -4.45
CA ALA A 262 -10.91 -28.53 -4.51
C ALA A 262 -9.86 -27.45 -4.25
N GLY A 263 -10.28 -26.19 -4.11
CA GLY A 263 -9.42 -25.02 -3.97
C GLY A 263 -8.83 -24.53 -5.30
N PHE A 264 -8.42 -23.27 -5.30
CA PHE A 264 -7.60 -22.68 -6.36
C PHE A 264 -6.45 -21.87 -5.73
N GLN A 265 -5.36 -21.74 -6.46
CA GLN A 265 -4.19 -20.98 -5.99
C GLN A 265 -4.43 -19.48 -6.15
N LEU A 266 -4.38 -18.73 -5.04
CA LEU A 266 -4.25 -17.30 -5.07
C LEU A 266 -2.77 -16.94 -5.20
N ILE A 267 -2.39 -16.52 -6.39
CA ILE A 267 -1.02 -16.07 -6.66
C ILE A 267 -0.85 -14.68 -6.06
N GLY A 268 0.20 -14.48 -5.26
CA GLY A 268 0.57 -13.18 -4.72
C GLY A 268 0.86 -12.18 -5.83
N GLY A 269 0.67 -10.89 -5.53
CA GLY A 269 1.00 -9.79 -6.43
C GLY A 269 2.51 -9.60 -6.59
N THR A 270 2.86 -8.63 -7.42
CA THR A 270 4.23 -8.12 -7.47
C THR A 270 4.60 -7.50 -6.14
N ARG A 271 5.87 -7.18 -5.97
CA ARG A 271 6.27 -6.33 -4.85
C ARG A 271 5.58 -4.97 -4.94
N ILE A 272 5.30 -4.45 -3.76
CA ILE A 272 4.79 -3.10 -3.53
C ILE A 272 5.83 -2.36 -2.69
N PRO A 273 6.19 -1.10 -2.98
CA PRO A 273 7.15 -0.40 -2.15
C PRO A 273 6.64 -0.24 -0.73
N MET A 274 7.54 -0.38 0.25
CA MET A 274 7.22 -0.09 1.64
C MET A 274 8.43 0.55 2.34
N LEU A 275 8.16 1.65 3.02
CA LEU A 275 9.13 2.37 3.83
C LEU A 275 8.61 2.50 5.27
N MET A 276 9.48 2.28 6.25
CA MET A 276 9.18 2.58 7.64
C MET A 276 10.19 3.61 8.15
N PHE A 277 9.70 4.72 8.72
CA PHE A 277 10.54 5.84 9.13
C PHE A 277 9.99 6.54 10.37
N GLY A 278 10.81 7.36 10.99
CA GLY A 278 10.50 8.10 12.21
C GLY A 278 11.73 8.32 13.05
N GLY A 279 11.60 9.13 14.11
CA GLY A 279 12.74 9.53 14.93
C GLY A 279 13.51 8.39 15.60
N ARG A 280 12.91 7.20 15.71
CA ARG A 280 13.50 6.01 16.36
C ARG A 280 13.60 4.81 15.43
N VAL A 281 13.43 4.99 14.11
CA VAL A 281 13.49 3.89 13.15
C VAL A 281 14.92 3.70 12.64
N LYS A 282 15.37 2.46 12.60
CA LYS A 282 16.68 2.04 12.10
C LYS A 282 16.80 2.30 10.59
N GLN A 283 18.00 2.62 10.15
CA GLN A 283 18.35 2.64 8.72
C GLN A 283 18.66 1.24 8.22
N GLY A 284 18.38 0.97 6.97
CA GLY A 284 18.80 -0.23 6.26
C GLY A 284 17.68 -0.89 5.49
N ILE A 285 18.03 -1.97 4.81
CA ILE A 285 17.11 -2.77 4.01
C ILE A 285 16.58 -3.91 4.88
N ASP A 286 15.26 -4.07 4.90
CA ASP A 286 14.61 -5.23 5.46
C ASP A 286 14.36 -6.25 4.33
N THR A 287 14.93 -7.44 4.49
CA THR A 287 14.85 -8.53 3.50
C THR A 287 13.86 -9.62 3.90
N SER A 288 13.05 -9.38 4.91
CA SER A 288 11.98 -10.29 5.33
C SER A 288 10.81 -10.24 4.34
N TRP A 289 10.11 -11.36 4.23
CA TRP A 289 8.91 -11.42 3.41
C TRP A 289 7.71 -10.81 4.13
N HIS A 290 7.06 -9.87 3.46
CA HIS A 290 5.89 -9.18 3.97
C HIS A 290 4.75 -9.21 2.95
N SER A 291 3.53 -9.17 3.47
CA SER A 291 2.33 -8.75 2.74
C SER A 291 1.70 -7.56 3.47
N HIS A 292 0.63 -7.00 2.94
CA HIS A 292 -0.08 -5.90 3.64
C HIS A 292 -0.50 -6.25 5.08
N ALA A 293 -0.58 -7.53 5.45
CA ALA A 293 -0.86 -7.96 6.83
C ALA A 293 0.24 -7.57 7.83
N VAL A 294 1.45 -7.23 7.36
CA VAL A 294 2.52 -6.68 8.22
C VAL A 294 2.13 -5.34 8.83
N ILE A 295 1.25 -4.57 8.17
CA ILE A 295 0.83 -3.25 8.62
C ILE A 295 0.07 -3.33 9.95
N PRO A 296 -1.08 -4.04 10.05
CA PRO A 296 -1.75 -4.22 11.32
C PRO A 296 -0.89 -4.98 12.34
N LYS A 297 -0.08 -5.97 11.92
CA LYS A 297 0.84 -6.69 12.81
C LYS A 297 1.84 -5.75 13.47
N THR A 298 2.47 -4.88 12.69
CA THR A 298 3.45 -3.92 13.23
C THR A 298 2.79 -2.91 14.18
N ALA A 299 1.59 -2.43 13.85
CA ALA A 299 0.85 -1.53 14.72
C ALA A 299 0.50 -2.20 16.06
N ILE A 300 0.02 -3.44 16.04
CA ILE A 300 -0.29 -4.25 17.22
C ILE A 300 0.93 -4.36 18.13
N ASP A 301 2.07 -4.74 17.59
CA ASP A 301 3.30 -4.94 18.36
C ASP A 301 3.85 -3.61 18.92
N LEU A 302 3.81 -2.53 18.16
CA LEU A 302 4.27 -1.21 18.60
C LEU A 302 3.38 -0.59 19.68
N LEU A 303 2.09 -0.87 19.66
CA LEU A 303 1.13 -0.41 20.65
C LEU A 303 0.96 -1.39 21.82
N GLY A 304 1.62 -2.54 21.79
CA GLY A 304 1.55 -3.55 22.87
C GLY A 304 0.18 -4.21 23.00
N LEU A 305 -0.52 -4.40 21.89
CA LEU A 305 -1.86 -4.96 21.87
C LEU A 305 -1.84 -6.50 21.89
N ALA A 306 -2.95 -7.10 22.29
CA ALA A 306 -3.17 -8.53 22.15
C ALA A 306 -3.16 -8.97 20.67
N PRO A 307 -2.95 -10.25 20.36
CA PRO A 307 -3.09 -10.77 19.00
C PRO A 307 -4.43 -10.37 18.36
N PHE A 308 -4.43 -10.14 17.06
CA PHE A 308 -5.60 -9.66 16.33
C PHE A 308 -6.69 -10.73 16.20
N GLY A 309 -6.31 -12.00 16.27
CA GLY A 309 -7.21 -13.13 16.05
C GLY A 309 -7.40 -13.45 14.56
N ILE A 310 -6.67 -12.81 13.67
CA ILE A 310 -6.62 -13.09 12.24
C ILE A 310 -5.30 -13.77 11.94
N PRO A 311 -5.28 -15.07 11.60
CA PRO A 311 -4.04 -15.84 11.44
C PRO A 311 -3.02 -15.17 10.51
N ARG A 312 -3.46 -14.61 9.38
CA ARG A 312 -2.57 -13.91 8.44
C ARG A 312 -1.85 -12.73 9.11
N VAL A 313 -2.50 -11.99 9.99
CA VAL A 313 -1.89 -10.89 10.74
C VAL A 313 -0.98 -11.44 11.83
N ASP A 314 -1.51 -12.35 12.64
CA ASP A 314 -0.82 -12.83 13.85
C ASP A 314 0.47 -13.61 13.53
N THR A 315 0.53 -14.26 12.35
CA THR A 315 1.72 -14.99 11.88
C THR A 315 2.64 -14.18 10.98
N SER A 316 2.27 -12.95 10.60
CA SER A 316 3.14 -12.08 9.81
C SER A 316 4.38 -11.66 10.59
N ALA A 317 5.50 -11.55 9.88
CA ALA A 317 6.70 -10.93 10.43
C ALA A 317 6.42 -9.43 10.70
N SER A 318 6.80 -8.97 11.89
CA SER A 318 6.57 -7.58 12.32
C SER A 318 7.79 -6.71 12.04
N LEU A 319 7.55 -5.46 11.66
CA LEU A 319 8.60 -4.45 11.56
C LEU A 319 8.89 -3.72 12.89
N ALA A 320 8.22 -4.06 13.99
CA ALA A 320 8.43 -3.42 15.29
C ALA A 320 9.90 -3.51 15.76
N GLY A 321 10.62 -4.57 15.41
CA GLY A 321 12.05 -4.70 15.67
C GLY A 321 12.96 -3.68 14.94
N ARG A 322 12.41 -2.94 14.00
CA ARG A 322 13.10 -1.82 13.33
C ARG A 322 13.07 -0.53 14.16
N VAL A 323 12.30 -0.47 15.23
CA VAL A 323 12.25 0.66 16.17
C VAL A 323 13.21 0.40 17.31
N ASP A 324 14.06 1.38 17.60
CA ASP A 324 14.99 1.38 18.73
C ASP A 324 14.79 2.65 19.55
N PRO A 325 14.30 2.53 20.79
CA PRO A 325 14.04 3.68 21.66
C PRO A 325 15.27 4.54 21.95
N ALA A 326 16.47 3.99 21.81
CA ALA A 326 17.73 4.71 22.02
C ALA A 326 18.14 5.59 20.83
N LEU A 327 17.52 5.41 19.66
CA LEU A 327 17.84 6.22 18.49
C LEU A 327 17.20 7.61 18.55
N ALA A 328 17.93 8.57 17.99
CA ALA A 328 17.47 9.93 17.69
C ALA A 328 17.83 10.24 16.22
N ARG A 329 16.96 9.84 15.31
CA ARG A 329 17.16 10.04 13.87
C ARG A 329 16.76 11.46 13.46
N PRO A 330 17.50 12.08 12.52
CA PRO A 330 17.16 13.40 12.04
C PRO A 330 15.76 13.41 11.37
N ALA A 331 15.06 14.52 11.55
CA ALA A 331 13.84 14.77 10.81
C ALA A 331 14.14 15.01 9.32
N PRO A 332 13.18 14.75 8.42
CA PRO A 332 13.34 15.07 7.01
C PRO A 332 13.67 16.57 6.81
N PRO A 333 14.52 16.89 5.83
CA PRO A 333 14.76 18.27 5.46
C PRO A 333 13.47 18.88 4.86
N SER A 334 13.30 20.16 5.00
CA SER A 334 12.26 20.88 4.26
C SER A 334 12.50 20.73 2.75
N LEU A 335 11.48 20.46 1.97
CA LEU A 335 11.59 20.42 0.50
C LEU A 335 11.86 21.82 -0.11
N GLY A 336 11.82 22.89 0.67
CA GLY A 336 12.03 24.25 0.18
C GLY A 336 10.91 24.75 -0.76
N SER A 337 10.45 23.90 -1.65
CA SER A 337 9.30 24.11 -2.55
C SER A 337 8.64 22.78 -2.89
N THR A 338 7.38 22.81 -3.27
CA THR A 338 6.69 21.63 -3.82
C THR A 338 7.33 21.20 -5.14
N ILE A 339 7.44 19.88 -5.34
CA ILE A 339 7.93 19.33 -6.58
C ILE A 339 6.82 19.41 -7.62
N VAL A 340 7.14 19.92 -8.79
CA VAL A 340 6.24 19.96 -9.94
C VAL A 340 6.76 18.98 -10.98
N GLN A 341 5.93 18.02 -11.35
CA GLN A 341 6.26 17.05 -12.37
C GLN A 341 6.24 17.72 -13.76
N PRO A 342 7.29 17.58 -14.57
CA PRO A 342 7.24 18.03 -15.95
C PRO A 342 6.13 17.30 -16.73
N PRO A 343 5.47 17.96 -17.70
CA PRO A 343 4.52 17.28 -18.57
C PRO A 343 5.19 16.13 -19.31
N ALA A 344 4.45 15.02 -19.47
CA ALA A 344 4.96 13.89 -20.24
C ALA A 344 5.27 14.33 -21.67
N PRO A 345 6.49 14.05 -22.18
CA PRO A 345 6.93 14.56 -23.48
C PRO A 345 6.14 14.04 -24.69
N ASN A 346 5.45 12.91 -24.55
CA ASN A 346 4.51 12.38 -25.54
C ASN A 346 3.52 11.46 -24.82
N PRO A 347 2.21 11.69 -24.93
CA PRO A 347 1.24 10.70 -24.48
C PRO A 347 1.46 9.43 -25.31
N ARG A 348 1.76 8.34 -24.63
CA ARG A 348 1.79 7.03 -25.29
C ARG A 348 0.35 6.63 -25.62
N PRO A 349 0.15 5.90 -26.73
CA PRO A 349 -1.15 5.30 -26.97
C PRO A 349 -1.53 4.44 -25.74
N PRO A 350 -2.82 4.40 -25.38
CA PRO A 350 -3.29 3.56 -24.29
C PRO A 350 -2.77 2.14 -24.47
N VAL A 351 -2.20 1.56 -23.43
CA VAL A 351 -1.95 0.13 -23.40
C VAL A 351 -3.32 -0.54 -23.52
N GLN A 352 -3.54 -1.33 -24.55
CA GLN A 352 -4.82 -2.00 -24.72
C GLN A 352 -5.06 -2.89 -23.50
N ALA A 353 -6.18 -2.66 -22.80
CA ALA A 353 -6.59 -3.54 -21.73
C ALA A 353 -6.71 -4.96 -22.28
N PRO A 354 -6.19 -5.98 -21.58
CA PRO A 354 -6.40 -7.36 -21.98
C PRO A 354 -7.90 -7.63 -22.09
N GLY A 355 -8.30 -8.43 -23.05
CA GLY A 355 -9.69 -8.88 -23.22
C GLY A 355 -10.21 -9.56 -21.94
N PRO A 356 -11.50 -9.84 -21.85
CA PRO A 356 -12.04 -10.57 -20.69
C PRO A 356 -11.30 -11.91 -20.56
N TRP A 357 -10.79 -12.16 -19.34
CA TRP A 357 -10.12 -13.42 -19.07
C TRP A 357 -11.07 -14.59 -19.34
N GLY A 358 -10.59 -15.45 -20.17
CA GLY A 358 -11.30 -16.63 -20.54
C GLY A 358 -11.70 -16.59 -22.01
N GLY A 359 -11.06 -17.40 -22.83
CA GLY A 359 -11.62 -17.82 -24.11
C GLY A 359 -13.03 -18.40 -23.92
N PRO A 360 -13.70 -18.81 -24.99
CA PRO A 360 -15.13 -19.22 -24.97
C PRO A 360 -15.48 -20.30 -23.96
N ASN A 361 -14.51 -20.95 -23.33
CA ASN A 361 -14.69 -21.98 -22.30
C ASN A 361 -14.17 -21.57 -20.90
N ALA A 362 -13.80 -20.32 -20.69
CA ALA A 362 -13.26 -19.92 -19.39
C ALA A 362 -14.35 -19.82 -18.34
N GLN A 363 -14.15 -20.51 -17.25
CA GLN A 363 -15.00 -20.33 -16.07
C GLN A 363 -14.76 -18.90 -15.52
N PRO A 364 -15.81 -18.18 -15.13
CA PRO A 364 -15.66 -16.90 -14.44
C PRO A 364 -14.76 -17.10 -13.23
N LEU A 365 -13.84 -16.15 -13.00
CA LEU A 365 -13.11 -16.13 -11.72
C LEU A 365 -14.14 -16.08 -10.58
N PRO A 366 -13.91 -16.83 -9.49
CA PRO A 366 -14.85 -16.86 -8.39
C PRO A 366 -15.08 -15.45 -7.86
N ASP A 367 -16.34 -15.08 -7.81
CA ASP A 367 -16.76 -13.90 -7.09
C ASP A 367 -16.99 -14.29 -5.63
N LEU A 368 -15.99 -14.03 -4.80
CA LEU A 368 -16.06 -14.32 -3.36
C LEU A 368 -17.13 -13.47 -2.65
N THR A 369 -17.70 -12.47 -3.33
CA THR A 369 -18.78 -11.64 -2.79
C THR A 369 -20.16 -12.30 -2.96
N ALA A 370 -20.34 -13.18 -3.93
CA ALA A 370 -21.65 -13.76 -4.28
C ALA A 370 -22.23 -14.65 -3.17
N ASN A 371 -21.41 -15.16 -2.25
CA ASN A 371 -21.81 -16.11 -1.21
C ASN A 371 -21.68 -15.56 0.22
N GLY A 372 -21.91 -14.27 0.43
CA GLY A 372 -21.97 -13.71 1.78
C GLY A 372 -20.61 -13.61 2.50
N GLY A 373 -19.53 -13.48 1.74
CA GLY A 373 -18.19 -13.38 2.29
C GLY A 373 -17.65 -14.75 2.73
N ALA A 374 -17.29 -15.58 1.75
CA ALA A 374 -16.53 -16.79 2.07
C ALA A 374 -15.35 -16.40 2.94
N LYS A 375 -15.22 -17.03 4.12
CA LYS A 375 -14.02 -16.84 4.95
C LYS A 375 -12.85 -17.30 4.10
N ILE A 376 -11.96 -16.39 3.76
CA ILE A 376 -10.70 -16.78 3.16
C ILE A 376 -10.01 -17.69 4.18
N PRO A 377 -9.68 -18.94 3.85
CA PRO A 377 -8.99 -19.83 4.77
C PRO A 377 -7.73 -19.14 5.30
N ALA A 378 -7.32 -19.48 6.52
CA ALA A 378 -6.06 -19.01 7.06
C ALA A 378 -4.95 -19.24 6.02
N PRO A 379 -4.01 -18.31 5.86
CA PRO A 379 -2.90 -18.47 4.93
C PRO A 379 -2.19 -19.79 5.25
N ASN A 380 -1.77 -20.47 4.21
CA ASN A 380 -0.86 -21.60 4.39
C ASN A 380 0.43 -21.05 5.03
N ASP A 381 0.71 -21.43 6.25
CA ASP A 381 1.87 -20.97 7.04
C ASP A 381 3.20 -21.10 6.28
N ALA A 382 3.28 -22.03 5.33
CA ALA A 382 4.43 -22.19 4.44
C ALA A 382 4.69 -20.93 3.55
N VAL A 383 3.68 -20.13 3.27
CA VAL A 383 3.82 -18.91 2.43
C VAL A 383 4.20 -17.71 3.30
N VAL A 384 3.62 -17.58 4.47
CA VAL A 384 3.93 -16.48 5.41
C VAL A 384 5.36 -16.61 5.93
N ASN A 385 5.87 -17.84 6.06
CA ASN A 385 7.22 -18.16 6.54
C ASN A 385 8.17 -18.61 5.41
N ALA A 386 7.78 -18.49 4.14
CA ALA A 386 8.65 -18.84 3.04
C ALA A 386 9.93 -17.99 3.09
N LYS A 387 11.07 -18.66 3.12
CA LYS A 387 12.35 -17.96 2.96
C LYS A 387 12.37 -17.32 1.57
N PRO A 388 12.91 -16.10 1.44
CA PRO A 388 13.11 -15.49 0.14
C PRO A 388 13.72 -16.49 -0.83
N PRO A 389 13.28 -16.57 -2.08
CA PRO A 389 13.94 -17.40 -3.06
C PRO A 389 15.42 -17.03 -3.06
N LYS A 390 16.30 -18.04 -2.99
CA LYS A 390 17.73 -17.77 -3.14
C LYS A 390 17.93 -17.09 -4.48
N LEU A 391 18.44 -15.88 -4.44
CA LEU A 391 18.83 -15.17 -5.68
C LEU A 391 19.76 -16.11 -6.47
N PRO A 392 19.58 -16.21 -7.80
CA PRO A 392 20.55 -16.89 -8.64
C PRO A 392 21.93 -16.28 -8.38
N LYS A 393 22.93 -17.12 -8.10
CA LYS A 393 24.30 -16.67 -7.98
C LYS A 393 24.71 -16.10 -9.33
N GLY A 394 24.89 -14.80 -9.42
CA GLY A 394 25.42 -14.15 -10.62
C GLY A 394 24.54 -13.06 -11.24
N LEU A 395 23.57 -12.48 -10.52
CA LEU A 395 22.97 -11.21 -10.89
C LEU A 395 23.38 -10.12 -9.92
#